data_138dd50de26a3920d7f6614332e8d891
#
_entry.id   138dd50de26a3920d7f6614332e8d891
#
_cell.length_a   1.000
_cell.length_b   1.000
_cell.length_c   1.000
_cell.angle_alpha   90.00
_cell.angle_beta   90.00
_cell.angle_gamma   90.00
#
_symmetry.space_group_name_H-M   'P 1'
#
loop_
_entity.id
_entity.type
_entity.pdbx_description
1 polymer ?
#
loop_
_entity_poly.entity_id
_entity_poly.type
_entity_poly.pdbx_seq_one_letter_code
_entity_poly.pdbx_strand_id
1 'polypeptide(L)'
;MSRTAWLWAVVILTTIALAATFLVTPRFPVPVPESGPPVTPFGWTSQLSLVAGDGVRGVQDGPGAQARFDDPWGIVVMENGTRYVADAGDSNRIRRVARDGVVSTLAGGREGFADGTGAAAAFHTPSALARDIQGNLYVADTGNHAIRKVTPEGVVTTVAGTGQAGFRDGPALQAQFNGPIGVAVDGRGRIYVADTYNDRIRLIDRDGQVTTLAGGDAPGFFDGSGSEARFGTPTGIAVDATGVVWVADLRNDAIRRIGPQGVVVTLPMRPDLPTQAGPRRPLSLALTHDGNLYVGELFTGRVMQVMRDGRWHALAGHLPGQRLSRAAGLAVDAAGHVHFTDAGSHRVHRISALAVGTAPVAATVGPSKDDPLPVTAGRWPLQPQDGWHEVVGTLGEVRGDYQGESRHHLHGGLDIRGDVGATVLAIADGKVSSPSAAWNFDGLSEGLSVGPLDYIHMRVGRTPRGDLLDPARFQLLHDLSGDPSRIRVRRGTRFAAGDALGTINRMAHGHLSIGPSGYARNAI
;
A
#
# COMPACT_ATOMS: atom_id res chain seq x y z
N MET A 1 62.44 14.68 -4.11
CA MET A 1 61.38 13.66 -4.15
C MET A 1 61.08 13.34 -5.60
N SER A 2 61.15 12.07 -6.00
CA SER A 2 60.92 11.67 -7.40
C SER A 2 59.44 11.81 -7.78
N ARG A 3 59.15 12.03 -9.04
CA ARG A 3 57.78 12.16 -9.59
C ARG A 3 56.89 10.96 -9.22
N THR A 4 57.48 9.78 -9.00
CA THR A 4 56.80 8.58 -8.54
C THR A 4 56.35 8.64 -7.07
N ALA A 5 57.10 9.29 -6.19
CA ALA A 5 56.71 9.46 -4.80
C ALA A 5 55.49 10.42 -4.63
N TRP A 6 55.40 11.40 -5.53
CA TRP A 6 54.27 12.34 -5.55
C TRP A 6 52.96 11.67 -6.06
N LEU A 7 53.04 10.81 -7.07
CA LEU A 7 51.90 10.04 -7.58
C LEU A 7 51.36 9.07 -6.52
N TRP A 8 52.20 8.41 -5.79
CA TRP A 8 51.76 7.49 -4.69
C TRP A 8 51.13 8.27 -3.53
N ALA A 9 51.63 9.43 -3.19
CA ALA A 9 51.06 10.27 -2.14
C ALA A 9 49.64 10.79 -2.53
N VAL A 10 49.43 11.16 -3.80
CA VAL A 10 48.13 11.58 -4.31
C VAL A 10 47.16 10.41 -4.37
N VAL A 11 47.59 9.21 -4.79
CA VAL A 11 46.73 7.99 -4.82
C VAL A 11 46.34 7.56 -3.39
N ILE A 12 47.26 7.62 -2.44
CA ILE A 12 46.96 7.27 -1.03
C ILE A 12 46.02 8.30 -0.41
N LEU A 13 46.21 9.60 -0.66
CA LEU A 13 45.31 10.64 -0.15
C LEU A 13 43.91 10.57 -0.77
N THR A 14 43.80 10.28 -2.07
CA THR A 14 42.49 10.08 -2.72
C THR A 14 41.79 8.80 -2.24
N THR A 15 42.55 7.72 -2.00
CA THR A 15 41.97 6.46 -1.46
C THR A 15 41.51 6.62 -0.01
N ILE A 16 42.25 7.38 0.81
CA ILE A 16 41.86 7.70 2.19
C ILE A 16 40.65 8.65 2.20
N ALA A 17 40.58 9.63 1.30
CA ALA A 17 39.44 10.52 1.16
C ALA A 17 38.18 9.77 0.66
N LEU A 18 38.30 8.83 -0.29
CA LEU A 18 37.20 7.96 -0.70
C LEU A 18 36.80 6.99 0.43
N ALA A 19 37.75 6.40 1.16
CA ALA A 19 37.42 5.53 2.29
C ALA A 19 36.76 6.30 3.46
N ALA A 20 37.16 7.54 3.70
CA ALA A 20 36.52 8.41 4.70
C ALA A 20 35.10 8.84 4.28
N THR A 21 34.83 8.98 2.99
CA THR A 21 33.48 9.29 2.49
C THR A 21 32.52 8.09 2.60
N PHE A 22 33.05 6.85 2.55
CA PHE A 22 32.23 5.64 2.74
C PHE A 22 32.00 5.27 4.22
N LEU A 23 32.73 5.85 5.17
CA LEU A 23 32.63 5.53 6.60
C LEU A 23 31.80 6.54 7.41
N VAL A 24 31.40 7.66 6.83
CA VAL A 24 30.44 8.59 7.45
C VAL A 24 29.03 8.20 7.04
N THR A 25 28.51 7.10 7.58
CA THR A 25 27.06 6.97 7.67
C THR A 25 26.54 8.18 8.45
N PRO A 26 25.64 9.01 7.89
CA PRO A 26 25.09 10.13 8.62
C PRO A 26 24.43 9.60 9.90
N ARG A 27 25.09 9.78 11.04
CA ARG A 27 24.50 9.48 12.35
C ARG A 27 23.53 10.60 12.65
N PHE A 28 22.27 10.37 12.32
CA PHE A 28 21.22 11.26 12.79
C PHE A 28 21.24 11.23 14.33
N PRO A 29 21.19 12.37 15.03
CA PRO A 29 21.04 12.36 16.47
C PRO A 29 19.78 11.58 16.83
N VAL A 30 19.92 10.56 17.67
CA VAL A 30 18.78 9.83 18.24
C VAL A 30 18.21 10.75 19.33
N PRO A 31 16.99 11.27 19.20
CA PRO A 31 16.39 12.06 20.27
C PRO A 31 16.29 11.19 21.53
N VAL A 32 16.73 11.72 22.66
CA VAL A 32 16.43 11.12 23.95
C VAL A 32 14.93 11.30 24.19
N PRO A 33 14.16 10.23 24.45
CA PRO A 33 12.73 10.38 24.70
C PRO A 33 12.51 11.23 25.96
N GLU A 34 11.80 12.33 25.83
CA GLU A 34 11.14 12.94 26.98
C GLU A 34 10.11 11.94 27.51
N SER A 35 9.80 11.98 28.80
CA SER A 35 8.90 11.06 29.51
C SER A 35 7.56 10.89 28.78
N GLY A 36 7.47 9.86 27.96
CA GLY A 36 6.31 9.51 27.16
C GLY A 36 5.61 8.25 27.68
N PRO A 37 4.51 7.82 27.06
CA PRO A 37 3.83 6.58 27.41
C PRO A 37 4.79 5.39 27.38
N PRO A 38 4.51 4.32 28.16
CA PRO A 38 5.42 3.18 28.29
C PRO A 38 5.74 2.58 26.92
N VAL A 39 7.03 2.36 26.69
CA VAL A 39 7.54 1.72 25.46
C VAL A 39 7.07 0.28 25.44
N THR A 40 6.45 -0.14 24.36
CA THR A 40 6.10 -1.55 24.16
C THR A 40 7.37 -2.35 23.92
N PRO A 41 7.68 -3.39 24.73
CA PRO A 41 8.88 -4.20 24.55
C PRO A 41 8.97 -4.80 23.14
N PHE A 42 10.19 -5.05 22.66
CA PHE A 42 10.37 -5.75 21.39
C PHE A 42 9.94 -7.21 21.49
N GLY A 43 9.22 -7.71 20.48
CA GLY A 43 8.79 -9.10 20.39
C GLY A 43 7.75 -9.51 21.44
N TRP A 44 6.92 -8.57 21.88
CA TRP A 44 5.87 -8.85 22.85
C TRP A 44 4.79 -9.80 22.32
N THR A 45 4.25 -10.65 23.18
CA THR A 45 3.17 -11.56 22.83
C THR A 45 1.89 -10.77 22.59
N SER A 46 1.33 -10.90 21.39
CA SER A 46 0.21 -10.10 20.92
C SER A 46 -1.12 -10.84 21.01
N GLN A 47 -2.19 -10.07 21.23
CA GLN A 47 -3.57 -10.50 21.06
C GLN A 47 -4.23 -9.65 19.99
N LEU A 48 -4.79 -10.31 18.97
CA LEU A 48 -5.57 -9.66 17.93
C LEU A 48 -7.05 -9.62 18.34
N SER A 49 -7.70 -8.46 18.17
CA SER A 49 -9.14 -8.29 18.44
C SER A 49 -9.82 -7.54 17.30
N LEU A 50 -11.05 -7.93 16.98
CA LEU A 50 -11.92 -7.19 16.06
C LEU A 50 -12.44 -5.92 16.73
N VAL A 51 -12.38 -4.80 16.02
CA VAL A 51 -12.95 -3.51 16.44
C VAL A 51 -14.26 -3.23 15.72
N ALA A 52 -14.28 -3.40 14.38
CA ALA A 52 -15.46 -3.18 13.56
C ALA A 52 -15.33 -3.92 12.21
N GLY A 53 -16.46 -4.19 11.58
CA GLY A 53 -16.58 -4.87 10.29
C GLY A 53 -17.05 -6.32 10.41
N ASP A 54 -18.18 -6.67 9.77
CA ASP A 54 -18.69 -8.04 9.73
C ASP A 54 -17.93 -8.94 8.73
N GLY A 55 -17.08 -8.32 7.88
CA GLY A 55 -16.29 -9.01 6.86
C GLY A 55 -17.02 -9.16 5.54
N VAL A 56 -18.19 -8.57 5.40
CA VAL A 56 -18.92 -8.44 4.14
C VAL A 56 -18.61 -7.08 3.52
N ARG A 57 -18.27 -7.09 2.26
CA ARG A 57 -18.05 -5.84 1.49
C ARG A 57 -19.32 -5.01 1.45
N GLY A 58 -19.22 -3.73 1.73
CA GLY A 58 -20.35 -2.82 1.63
C GLY A 58 -20.25 -1.59 2.51
N VAL A 59 -21.35 -0.84 2.61
CA VAL A 59 -21.45 0.36 3.43
C VAL A 59 -22.62 0.21 4.37
N GLN A 60 -22.31 0.06 5.67
CA GLN A 60 -23.31 0.03 6.72
C GLN A 60 -22.75 0.70 7.97
N ASP A 61 -23.45 1.73 8.46
CA ASP A 61 -23.22 2.34 9.76
C ASP A 61 -23.91 1.53 10.86
N GLY A 62 -23.51 1.70 12.11
CA GLY A 62 -24.13 1.05 13.26
C GLY A 62 -23.12 0.34 14.17
N PRO A 63 -23.57 -0.63 14.99
CA PRO A 63 -22.70 -1.41 15.88
C PRO A 63 -21.53 -2.05 15.14
N GLY A 64 -20.33 -2.02 15.73
CA GLY A 64 -19.10 -2.45 15.04
C GLY A 64 -19.16 -3.84 14.43
N ALA A 65 -19.75 -4.81 15.13
CA ALA A 65 -19.88 -6.19 14.63
C ALA A 65 -20.86 -6.36 13.46
N GLN A 66 -21.68 -5.34 13.16
CA GLN A 66 -22.65 -5.31 12.07
C GLN A 66 -22.32 -4.29 11.00
N ALA A 67 -21.34 -3.42 11.29
CA ALA A 67 -20.88 -2.40 10.34
C ALA A 67 -20.20 -3.03 9.14
N ARG A 68 -20.26 -2.37 7.99
CA ARG A 68 -19.59 -2.79 6.76
C ARG A 68 -18.70 -1.70 6.21
N PHE A 69 -17.58 -2.14 5.67
CA PHE A 69 -16.62 -1.31 4.96
C PHE A 69 -16.43 -1.83 3.53
N ASP A 70 -16.00 -0.92 2.65
CA ASP A 70 -15.67 -1.25 1.28
C ASP A 70 -14.23 -0.82 0.97
N ASP A 71 -13.27 -1.71 1.14
CA ASP A 71 -11.83 -1.47 1.01
C ASP A 71 -11.30 -0.43 2.03
N PRO A 72 -11.42 -0.69 3.36
CA PRO A 72 -10.92 0.24 4.39
C PRO A 72 -9.39 0.32 4.35
N TRP A 73 -8.85 1.56 4.20
CA TRP A 73 -7.41 1.79 4.06
C TRP A 73 -6.83 2.57 5.24
N GLY A 74 -6.60 3.86 5.07
CA GLY A 74 -5.97 4.68 6.10
C GLY A 74 -6.75 4.68 7.40
N ILE A 75 -6.05 4.66 8.52
CA ILE A 75 -6.63 4.77 9.87
C ILE A 75 -5.83 5.73 10.72
N VAL A 76 -6.51 6.53 11.52
CA VAL A 76 -5.92 7.29 12.61
C VAL A 76 -6.70 7.05 13.89
N VAL A 77 -6.02 7.19 15.04
CA VAL A 77 -6.63 7.08 16.37
C VAL A 77 -6.47 8.41 17.10
N MET A 78 -7.57 8.91 17.64
CA MET A 78 -7.60 10.10 18.48
C MET A 78 -7.30 9.75 19.95
N GLU A 79 -6.88 10.72 20.75
CA GLU A 79 -6.56 10.52 22.18
C GLU A 79 -7.74 9.96 22.99
N ASN A 80 -8.97 10.32 22.61
CA ASN A 80 -10.20 9.78 23.22
C ASN A 80 -10.55 8.36 22.79
N GLY A 81 -9.71 7.73 21.94
CA GLY A 81 -9.92 6.38 21.41
C GLY A 81 -10.87 6.29 20.20
N THR A 82 -11.40 7.40 19.71
CA THR A 82 -12.11 7.43 18.42
C THR A 82 -11.13 7.16 17.29
N ARG A 83 -11.56 6.38 16.29
CA ARG A 83 -10.78 6.09 15.08
C ARG A 83 -11.47 6.68 13.88
N TYR A 84 -10.70 7.12 12.90
CA TYR A 84 -11.21 7.48 11.59
C TYR A 84 -10.57 6.57 10.54
N VAL A 85 -11.38 6.15 9.57
CA VAL A 85 -11.00 5.19 8.53
C VAL A 85 -11.33 5.77 7.17
N ALA A 86 -10.38 5.76 6.24
CA ALA A 86 -10.62 6.02 4.84
C ALA A 86 -11.20 4.74 4.20
N ASP A 87 -12.47 4.77 3.83
CA ASP A 87 -13.21 3.67 3.23
C ASP A 87 -13.26 3.89 1.72
N ALA A 88 -12.35 3.24 1.00
CA ALA A 88 -11.82 3.67 -0.29
C ALA A 88 -12.42 2.97 -1.51
N GLY A 89 -13.18 1.91 -1.33
CA GLY A 89 -13.84 1.18 -2.41
C GLY A 89 -14.83 2.06 -3.19
N ASP A 90 -15.98 1.54 -3.52
CA ASP A 90 -17.05 2.34 -4.10
C ASP A 90 -17.71 3.26 -3.08
N SER A 91 -17.41 3.07 -1.79
CA SER A 91 -17.93 3.89 -0.69
C SER A 91 -17.39 5.32 -0.73
N ASN A 92 -16.12 5.54 -1.06
CA ASN A 92 -15.46 6.85 -1.14
C ASN A 92 -15.79 7.77 0.05
N ARG A 93 -15.51 7.31 1.29
CA ARG A 93 -15.94 7.96 2.55
C ARG A 93 -14.82 8.02 3.58
N ILE A 94 -15.00 8.96 4.51
CA ILE A 94 -14.30 8.94 5.79
C ILE A 94 -15.28 8.48 6.86
N ARG A 95 -14.97 7.34 7.49
CA ARG A 95 -15.79 6.71 8.52
C ARG A 95 -15.22 7.03 9.90
N ARG A 96 -16.12 7.26 10.86
CA ARG A 96 -15.79 7.40 12.29
C ARG A 96 -16.15 6.12 13.01
N VAL A 97 -15.20 5.53 13.72
CA VAL A 97 -15.39 4.37 14.60
C VAL A 97 -15.19 4.87 16.03
N ALA A 98 -16.26 4.97 16.77
CA ALA A 98 -16.25 5.43 18.16
C ALA A 98 -15.48 4.44 19.06
N ARG A 99 -15.17 4.87 20.29
CA ARG A 99 -14.40 4.04 21.24
C ARG A 99 -15.08 2.69 21.53
N ASP A 100 -16.40 2.68 21.59
CA ASP A 100 -17.26 1.49 21.77
C ASP A 100 -17.44 0.64 20.52
N GLY A 101 -16.85 1.05 19.39
CA GLY A 101 -16.90 0.36 18.12
C GLY A 101 -18.05 0.77 17.18
N VAL A 102 -18.96 1.66 17.62
CA VAL A 102 -20.05 2.14 16.74
C VAL A 102 -19.46 2.92 15.56
N VAL A 103 -19.89 2.58 14.35
CA VAL A 103 -19.43 3.16 13.08
C VAL A 103 -20.46 4.16 12.56
N SER A 104 -19.98 5.30 12.08
CA SER A 104 -20.76 6.32 11.38
C SER A 104 -19.96 6.96 10.26
N THR A 105 -20.64 7.54 9.27
CA THR A 105 -20.00 8.29 8.17
C THR A 105 -19.75 9.73 8.62
N LEU A 106 -18.50 10.22 8.50
CA LEU A 106 -18.13 11.62 8.77
C LEU A 106 -18.30 12.50 7.54
N ALA A 107 -17.78 12.07 6.38
CA ALA A 107 -17.83 12.83 5.14
C ALA A 107 -17.71 11.93 3.90
N GLY A 108 -18.17 12.40 2.75
CA GLY A 108 -18.16 11.68 1.48
C GLY A 108 -19.37 10.79 1.27
N GLY A 109 -19.29 9.88 0.31
CA GLY A 109 -20.35 8.93 -0.04
C GLY A 109 -20.65 8.85 -1.53
N ARG A 110 -19.93 9.60 -2.33
CA ARG A 110 -19.92 9.51 -3.78
C ARG A 110 -18.52 9.69 -4.32
N GLU A 111 -18.24 9.09 -5.46
CA GLU A 111 -17.01 9.34 -6.18
C GLU A 111 -17.03 10.72 -6.83
N GLY A 112 -15.92 11.44 -6.72
CA GLY A 112 -15.77 12.77 -7.31
C GLY A 112 -14.77 13.63 -6.56
N PHE A 113 -14.62 14.88 -7.03
CA PHE A 113 -13.74 15.90 -6.46
C PHE A 113 -14.59 17.12 -6.07
N ALA A 114 -15.04 17.14 -4.82
CA ALA A 114 -15.84 18.25 -4.31
C ALA A 114 -15.53 18.53 -2.84
N ASP A 115 -15.33 19.79 -2.52
CA ASP A 115 -15.32 20.30 -1.14
C ASP A 115 -16.78 20.41 -0.62
N GLY A 116 -16.95 20.48 0.69
CA GLY A 116 -18.27 20.59 1.31
C GLY A 116 -18.31 19.96 2.69
N THR A 117 -19.51 19.88 3.28
CA THR A 117 -19.69 19.32 4.62
C THR A 117 -20.44 17.99 4.54
N GLY A 118 -19.92 16.97 5.23
CA GLY A 118 -20.56 15.66 5.30
C GLY A 118 -20.76 15.03 3.93
N ALA A 119 -22.00 14.68 3.59
CA ALA A 119 -22.37 14.06 2.31
C ALA A 119 -22.25 15.00 1.09
N ALA A 120 -22.12 16.31 1.29
CA ALA A 120 -21.90 17.25 0.18
C ALA A 120 -20.49 17.12 -0.42
N ALA A 121 -19.50 16.68 0.38
CA ALA A 121 -18.16 16.39 -0.10
C ALA A 121 -18.11 15.13 -0.95
N ALA A 122 -17.10 15.06 -1.83
CA ALA A 122 -16.82 13.87 -2.62
C ALA A 122 -15.32 13.54 -2.62
N PHE A 123 -15.00 12.24 -2.60
CA PHE A 123 -13.65 11.71 -2.68
C PHE A 123 -13.55 10.70 -3.82
N HIS A 124 -12.33 10.40 -4.23
CA HIS A 124 -12.05 9.31 -5.16
C HIS A 124 -10.93 8.44 -4.63
N THR A 125 -11.27 7.27 -4.08
CA THR A 125 -10.33 6.30 -3.52
C THR A 125 -9.41 6.93 -2.45
N PRO A 126 -9.98 7.53 -1.37
CA PRO A 126 -9.19 8.07 -0.28
C PRO A 126 -8.37 6.95 0.34
N SER A 127 -7.03 7.11 0.45
CA SER A 127 -6.15 6.02 0.86
C SER A 127 -5.58 6.22 2.27
N ALA A 128 -4.79 7.24 2.53
CA ALA A 128 -4.21 7.44 3.85
C ALA A 128 -4.90 8.58 4.62
N LEU A 129 -4.78 8.50 5.94
CA LEU A 129 -5.16 9.54 6.87
C LEU A 129 -3.99 9.92 7.76
N ALA A 130 -3.82 11.22 8.00
CA ALA A 130 -3.00 11.77 9.08
C ALA A 130 -3.85 12.74 9.90
N ARG A 131 -3.43 13.05 11.13
CA ARG A 131 -4.13 14.03 11.97
C ARG A 131 -3.18 15.12 12.46
N ASP A 132 -3.69 16.32 12.66
CA ASP A 132 -3.01 17.36 13.40
C ASP A 132 -3.42 17.37 14.90
N ILE A 133 -2.80 18.26 15.67
CA ILE A 133 -3.10 18.42 17.11
C ILE A 133 -4.49 19.04 17.38
N GLN A 134 -5.11 19.67 16.39
CA GLN A 134 -6.47 20.21 16.45
C GLN A 134 -7.53 19.14 16.13
N GLY A 135 -7.12 17.93 15.74
CA GLY A 135 -8.01 16.85 15.37
C GLY A 135 -8.51 16.90 13.94
N ASN A 136 -7.98 17.79 13.10
CA ASN A 136 -8.27 17.73 11.66
C ASN A 136 -7.58 16.53 11.03
N LEU A 137 -8.25 15.95 10.04
CA LEU A 137 -7.71 14.85 9.24
C LEU A 137 -7.16 15.41 7.92
N TYR A 138 -6.01 14.88 7.51
CA TYR A 138 -5.46 15.08 6.18
C TYR A 138 -5.58 13.77 5.42
N VAL A 139 -6.16 13.83 4.22
CA VAL A 139 -6.55 12.68 3.43
C VAL A 139 -5.75 12.67 2.12
N ALA A 140 -5.06 11.59 1.83
CA ALA A 140 -4.54 11.33 0.50
C ALA A 140 -5.72 10.86 -0.39
N ASP A 141 -6.28 11.77 -1.16
CA ASP A 141 -7.42 11.54 -2.07
C ASP A 141 -6.86 11.07 -3.43
N THR A 142 -6.48 9.79 -3.44
CA THR A 142 -5.59 9.18 -4.43
C THR A 142 -6.07 9.35 -5.87
N GLY A 143 -7.33 9.03 -6.13
CA GLY A 143 -7.92 9.12 -7.47
C GLY A 143 -8.16 10.56 -7.94
N ASN A 144 -8.24 11.51 -7.00
CA ASN A 144 -8.32 12.94 -7.27
C ASN A 144 -6.93 13.62 -7.30
N HIS A 145 -5.85 12.89 -7.13
CA HIS A 145 -4.49 13.45 -7.19
C HIS A 145 -4.29 14.66 -6.27
N ALA A 146 -4.89 14.62 -5.07
CA ALA A 146 -4.97 15.77 -4.16
C ALA A 146 -4.81 15.36 -2.69
N ILE A 147 -4.48 16.34 -1.86
CA ILE A 147 -4.54 16.24 -0.40
C ILE A 147 -5.72 17.07 0.09
N ARG A 148 -6.62 16.43 0.86
CA ARG A 148 -7.81 17.07 1.41
C ARG A 148 -7.69 17.17 2.93
N LYS A 149 -8.33 18.19 3.51
CA LYS A 149 -8.49 18.35 4.96
C LYS A 149 -9.95 18.12 5.33
N VAL A 150 -10.19 17.40 6.42
CA VAL A 150 -11.52 17.16 6.99
C VAL A 150 -11.49 17.59 8.45
N THR A 151 -12.37 18.52 8.85
CA THR A 151 -12.48 18.92 10.27
C THR A 151 -13.26 17.87 11.08
N PRO A 152 -13.20 17.92 12.42
CA PRO A 152 -14.02 17.04 13.27
C PRO A 152 -15.53 17.12 12.99
N GLU A 153 -16.02 18.25 12.47
CA GLU A 153 -17.42 18.49 12.08
C GLU A 153 -17.74 17.97 10.65
N GLY A 154 -16.73 17.42 9.93
CA GLY A 154 -16.89 16.86 8.60
C GLY A 154 -16.83 17.90 7.46
N VAL A 155 -16.28 19.10 7.70
CA VAL A 155 -16.00 20.07 6.63
C VAL A 155 -14.77 19.63 5.86
N VAL A 156 -14.92 19.42 4.56
CA VAL A 156 -13.87 19.00 3.63
C VAL A 156 -13.41 20.17 2.78
N THR A 157 -12.09 20.38 2.73
CA THR A 157 -11.45 21.39 1.86
C THR A 157 -10.23 20.80 1.17
N THR A 158 -9.93 21.27 -0.04
CA THR A 158 -8.71 20.90 -0.76
C THR A 158 -7.51 21.69 -0.20
N VAL A 159 -6.46 20.98 0.21
CA VAL A 159 -5.22 21.55 0.72
C VAL A 159 -4.19 21.73 -0.38
N ALA A 160 -4.01 20.72 -1.23
CA ALA A 160 -3.06 20.75 -2.33
C ALA A 160 -3.48 19.81 -3.46
N GLY A 161 -3.08 20.15 -4.68
CA GLY A 161 -3.39 19.39 -5.88
C GLY A 161 -4.47 20.04 -6.74
N THR A 162 -4.35 19.89 -8.06
CA THR A 162 -5.29 20.47 -9.05
C THR A 162 -6.44 19.53 -9.39
N GLY A 163 -6.45 18.29 -8.90
CA GLY A 163 -7.37 17.25 -9.35
C GLY A 163 -6.90 16.49 -10.60
N GLN A 164 -5.78 16.91 -11.20
CA GLN A 164 -5.21 16.29 -12.39
C GLN A 164 -3.91 15.56 -12.07
N ALA A 165 -3.74 14.35 -12.63
CA ALA A 165 -2.49 13.61 -12.50
C ALA A 165 -1.33 14.37 -13.15
N GLY A 166 -0.21 14.48 -12.45
CA GLY A 166 0.99 15.13 -12.97
C GLY A 166 2.07 15.29 -11.92
N PHE A 167 3.12 16.00 -12.31
CA PHE A 167 4.22 16.38 -11.43
C PHE A 167 4.50 17.87 -11.58
N ARG A 168 4.21 18.63 -10.55
CA ARG A 168 4.54 20.05 -10.46
C ARG A 168 4.68 20.47 -9.01
N ASP A 169 5.80 21.12 -8.68
CA ASP A 169 6.03 21.85 -7.44
C ASP A 169 5.44 23.27 -7.54
N GLY A 170 5.34 24.00 -6.42
CA GLY A 170 4.85 25.36 -6.35
C GLY A 170 3.67 25.57 -5.41
N PRO A 171 2.84 26.60 -5.61
CA PRO A 171 1.69 26.89 -4.75
C PRO A 171 0.73 25.68 -4.66
N ALA A 172 0.28 25.34 -3.47
CA ALA A 172 -0.39 24.08 -3.17
C ALA A 172 -1.58 23.76 -4.09
N LEU A 173 -2.44 24.74 -4.37
CA LEU A 173 -3.60 24.55 -5.26
C LEU A 173 -3.23 24.54 -6.76
N GLN A 174 -1.97 24.81 -7.13
CA GLN A 174 -1.45 24.71 -8.48
C GLN A 174 -0.49 23.53 -8.66
N ALA A 175 -0.03 22.93 -7.57
CA ALA A 175 0.82 21.76 -7.57
C ALA A 175 0.08 20.55 -8.16
N GLN A 176 0.84 19.60 -8.70
CA GLN A 176 0.29 18.36 -9.22
C GLN A 176 0.93 17.15 -8.54
N PHE A 177 0.10 16.17 -8.23
CA PHE A 177 0.48 14.86 -7.74
C PHE A 177 0.01 13.78 -8.71
N ASN A 178 0.53 12.58 -8.57
CA ASN A 178 0.08 11.43 -9.34
C ASN A 178 -0.28 10.28 -8.39
N GLY A 179 -1.55 10.24 -7.99
CA GLY A 179 -2.11 9.23 -7.10
C GLY A 179 -1.35 9.12 -5.77
N PRO A 180 -1.33 10.16 -4.94
CA PRO A 180 -0.72 10.11 -3.62
C PRO A 180 -1.44 9.07 -2.76
N ILE A 181 -0.69 8.16 -2.12
CA ILE A 181 -1.28 7.11 -1.26
C ILE A 181 -0.98 7.39 0.21
N GLY A 182 0.21 7.90 0.54
CA GLY A 182 0.60 8.18 1.91
C GLY A 182 0.56 9.66 2.25
N VAL A 183 0.13 9.99 3.47
CA VAL A 183 0.20 11.34 4.03
C VAL A 183 0.59 11.28 5.50
N ALA A 184 1.45 12.19 5.94
CA ALA A 184 1.83 12.38 7.34
C ALA A 184 1.90 13.88 7.67
N VAL A 185 1.63 14.24 8.92
CA VAL A 185 1.67 15.63 9.42
C VAL A 185 2.58 15.68 10.62
N ASP A 186 3.52 16.62 10.62
CA ASP A 186 4.40 16.84 11.79
C ASP A 186 3.78 17.82 12.82
N GLY A 187 4.37 17.88 14.00
CA GLY A 187 3.93 18.79 15.06
C GLY A 187 4.04 20.29 14.72
N ARG A 188 4.67 20.64 13.60
CA ARG A 188 4.76 22.00 13.07
C ARG A 188 3.72 22.30 12.00
N GLY A 189 2.88 21.31 11.63
CA GLY A 189 1.85 21.43 10.60
C GLY A 189 2.37 21.33 9.17
N ARG A 190 3.58 20.81 8.94
CA ARG A 190 4.06 20.46 7.60
C ARG A 190 3.49 19.11 7.21
N ILE A 191 3.12 18.96 5.94
CA ILE A 191 2.50 17.74 5.41
C ILE A 191 3.48 17.06 4.47
N TYR A 192 3.73 15.79 4.73
CA TYR A 192 4.57 14.93 3.91
C TYR A 192 3.70 13.97 3.11
N VAL A 193 3.97 13.85 1.83
CA VAL A 193 3.14 13.09 0.88
C VAL A 193 3.99 12.06 0.16
N ALA A 194 3.61 10.80 0.22
CA ALA A 194 4.09 9.78 -0.71
C ALA A 194 3.34 9.95 -2.03
N ASP A 195 3.98 10.64 -2.98
CA ASP A 195 3.48 10.88 -4.33
C ASP A 195 3.77 9.64 -5.19
N THR A 196 2.97 8.61 -4.95
CA THR A 196 3.25 7.19 -5.21
C THR A 196 3.59 6.90 -6.66
N TYR A 197 2.83 7.46 -7.61
CA TYR A 197 3.04 7.16 -9.03
C TYR A 197 3.98 8.16 -9.73
N ASN A 198 4.49 9.16 -8.98
CA ASN A 198 5.66 9.94 -9.34
C ASN A 198 6.96 9.39 -8.71
N ASP A 199 6.88 8.32 -7.91
CA ASP A 199 8.00 7.71 -7.19
C ASP A 199 8.80 8.73 -6.37
N ARG A 200 8.09 9.69 -5.68
CA ARG A 200 8.68 10.82 -4.93
C ARG A 200 8.04 11.01 -3.57
N ILE A 201 8.78 11.69 -2.71
CA ILE A 201 8.25 12.22 -1.45
C ILE A 201 8.18 13.73 -1.55
N ARG A 202 6.98 14.28 -1.35
CA ARG A 202 6.70 15.71 -1.45
C ARG A 202 6.45 16.30 -0.06
N LEU A 203 6.78 17.56 0.10
CA LEU A 203 6.56 18.35 1.30
C LEU A 203 5.65 19.54 0.97
N ILE A 204 4.59 19.73 1.73
CA ILE A 204 3.76 20.92 1.72
C ILE A 204 4.11 21.69 3.01
N ASP A 205 4.66 22.86 2.87
CA ASP A 205 5.03 23.69 4.01
C ASP A 205 3.83 24.49 4.57
N ARG A 206 4.08 25.27 5.61
CA ARG A 206 3.03 26.06 6.26
C ARG A 206 2.54 27.24 5.42
N ASP A 207 3.35 27.69 4.46
CA ASP A 207 3.04 28.79 3.55
C ASP A 207 2.29 28.28 2.31
N GLY A 208 1.98 26.97 2.28
CA GLY A 208 1.28 26.34 1.17
C GLY A 208 2.14 26.15 -0.07
N GLN A 209 3.46 25.98 0.09
CA GLN A 209 4.34 25.61 -1.02
C GLN A 209 4.58 24.10 -1.02
N VAL A 210 4.42 23.48 -2.17
CA VAL A 210 4.77 22.10 -2.42
C VAL A 210 6.16 22.03 -3.04
N THR A 211 7.02 21.21 -2.43
CA THR A 211 8.38 20.94 -2.93
C THR A 211 8.66 19.45 -2.93
N THR A 212 9.56 19.01 -3.78
CA THR A 212 10.06 17.63 -3.75
C THR A 212 11.14 17.49 -2.68
N LEU A 213 10.87 16.71 -1.63
CA LEU A 213 11.81 16.40 -0.57
C LEU A 213 12.87 15.39 -1.02
N ALA A 214 12.43 14.32 -1.70
CA ALA A 214 13.31 13.28 -2.24
C ALA A 214 12.62 12.49 -3.36
N GLY A 215 13.43 11.92 -4.25
CA GLY A 215 13.03 11.12 -5.40
C GLY A 215 13.41 11.76 -6.74
N GLY A 216 14.03 10.97 -7.61
CA GLY A 216 14.47 11.40 -8.94
C GLY A 216 13.42 11.16 -10.03
N ASP A 217 13.83 11.33 -11.31
CA ASP A 217 12.93 11.31 -12.46
C ASP A 217 12.48 9.91 -12.89
N ALA A 218 13.14 8.87 -12.41
CA ALA A 218 12.81 7.49 -12.71
C ALA A 218 12.62 6.66 -11.43
N PRO A 219 11.74 5.64 -11.44
CA PRO A 219 11.66 4.68 -10.34
C PRO A 219 12.96 3.91 -10.21
N GLY A 220 13.24 3.42 -9.00
CA GLY A 220 14.44 2.63 -8.73
C GLY A 220 14.67 2.41 -7.25
N PHE A 221 15.86 1.89 -6.93
CA PHE A 221 16.31 1.66 -5.57
C PHE A 221 17.71 2.26 -5.39
N PHE A 222 17.77 3.46 -4.87
CA PHE A 222 19.04 4.16 -4.63
C PHE A 222 18.92 5.09 -3.43
N ASP A 223 19.90 5.04 -2.53
CA ASP A 223 20.09 6.00 -1.45
C ASP A 223 20.82 7.22 -1.99
N GLY A 224 20.63 8.37 -1.37
CA GLY A 224 21.25 9.63 -1.81
C GLY A 224 20.50 10.84 -1.30
N SER A 225 20.89 12.03 -1.77
CA SER A 225 20.26 13.29 -1.36
C SER A 225 19.28 13.80 -2.43
N GLY A 226 18.12 14.27 -1.98
CA GLY A 226 17.14 14.94 -2.84
C GLY A 226 16.77 14.11 -4.07
N SER A 227 17.04 14.65 -5.26
CA SER A 227 16.73 14.02 -6.55
C SER A 227 17.63 12.85 -6.96
N GLU A 228 18.74 12.60 -6.25
CA GLU A 228 19.59 11.43 -6.50
C GLU A 228 18.91 10.15 -6.01
N ALA A 229 18.17 10.23 -4.89
CA ALA A 229 17.45 9.10 -4.33
C ALA A 229 16.39 8.59 -5.30
N ARG A 230 16.12 7.28 -5.25
CA ARG A 230 15.08 6.66 -6.06
C ARG A 230 14.21 5.75 -5.22
N PHE A 231 12.92 5.75 -5.52
CA PHE A 231 11.89 4.95 -4.89
C PHE A 231 11.16 4.08 -5.92
N GLY A 232 10.54 3.01 -5.44
CA GLY A 232 9.69 2.13 -6.24
C GLY A 232 8.28 2.06 -5.65
N THR A 233 7.40 2.96 -6.07
CA THR A 233 6.00 3.00 -5.59
C THR A 233 5.95 3.23 -4.06
N PRO A 234 6.45 4.36 -3.52
CA PRO A 234 6.38 4.67 -2.09
C PRO A 234 4.91 4.80 -1.66
N THR A 235 4.56 4.23 -0.51
CA THR A 235 3.16 4.19 -0.02
C THR A 235 3.03 4.74 1.40
N GLY A 236 3.17 3.89 2.41
CA GLY A 236 3.08 4.33 3.81
C GLY A 236 4.16 5.36 4.15
N ILE A 237 3.79 6.40 4.89
CA ILE A 237 4.70 7.46 5.33
C ILE A 237 4.39 7.85 6.77
N ALA A 238 5.43 8.08 7.55
CA ALA A 238 5.33 8.60 8.92
C ALA A 238 6.45 9.61 9.17
N VAL A 239 6.24 10.56 10.05
CA VAL A 239 7.23 11.57 10.42
C VAL A 239 7.39 11.65 11.94
N ASP A 240 8.63 11.70 12.43
CA ASP A 240 8.91 11.83 13.85
C ASP A 240 8.99 13.31 14.28
N ALA A 241 9.07 13.53 15.61
CA ALA A 241 9.14 14.87 16.21
C ALA A 241 10.37 15.69 15.75
N THR A 242 11.41 15.04 15.24
CA THR A 242 12.62 15.68 14.71
C THR A 242 12.52 16.04 13.24
N GLY A 243 11.47 15.60 12.55
CA GLY A 243 11.24 15.79 11.12
C GLY A 243 11.93 14.76 10.25
N VAL A 244 12.33 13.63 10.81
CA VAL A 244 12.77 12.46 10.04
C VAL A 244 11.54 11.74 9.50
N VAL A 245 11.55 11.47 8.21
CA VAL A 245 10.44 10.83 7.49
C VAL A 245 10.78 9.37 7.22
N TRP A 246 9.84 8.49 7.51
CA TRP A 246 9.92 7.05 7.24
C TRP A 246 8.97 6.70 6.10
N VAL A 247 9.43 5.88 5.17
CA VAL A 247 8.70 5.56 3.94
C VAL A 247 8.70 4.05 3.71
N ALA A 248 7.53 3.50 3.48
CA ALA A 248 7.37 2.15 2.93
C ALA A 248 7.62 2.22 1.41
N ASP A 249 8.79 1.77 0.98
CA ASP A 249 9.19 1.71 -0.42
C ASP A 249 8.76 0.35 -0.99
N LEU A 250 7.47 0.28 -1.34
CA LEU A 250 6.72 -0.95 -1.52
C LEU A 250 7.36 -1.93 -2.50
N ARG A 251 7.77 -1.46 -3.67
CA ARG A 251 8.31 -2.36 -4.70
C ARG A 251 9.78 -2.73 -4.47
N ASN A 252 10.46 -1.97 -3.63
CA ASN A 252 11.84 -2.24 -3.25
C ASN A 252 11.95 -3.14 -2.00
N ASP A 253 10.80 -3.59 -1.46
CA ASP A 253 10.75 -4.39 -0.23
C ASP A 253 11.55 -3.77 0.92
N ALA A 254 11.52 -2.43 1.03
CA ALA A 254 12.40 -1.66 1.89
C ALA A 254 11.66 -0.61 2.72
N ILE A 255 12.22 -0.31 3.89
CA ILE A 255 11.87 0.88 4.67
C ILE A 255 12.97 1.90 4.45
N ARG A 256 12.60 3.09 3.98
CA ARG A 256 13.53 4.19 3.74
C ARG A 256 13.36 5.26 4.80
N ARG A 257 14.44 5.90 5.17
CA ARG A 257 14.49 7.01 6.12
C ARG A 257 15.03 8.24 5.43
N ILE A 258 14.35 9.37 5.59
CA ILE A 258 14.71 10.65 4.97
C ILE A 258 14.95 11.66 6.08
N GLY A 259 16.16 12.21 6.12
CA GLY A 259 16.48 13.33 7.02
C GLY A 259 15.79 14.64 6.59
N PRO A 260 15.75 15.63 7.49
CA PRO A 260 15.13 16.94 7.19
C PRO A 260 15.72 17.67 5.97
N GLN A 261 16.95 17.32 5.56
CA GLN A 261 17.64 17.86 4.38
C GLN A 261 17.42 17.03 3.11
N GLY A 262 16.52 16.03 3.15
CA GLY A 262 16.22 15.18 2.01
C GLY A 262 17.19 14.01 1.78
N VAL A 263 18.16 13.78 2.68
CA VAL A 263 19.08 12.62 2.56
C VAL A 263 18.31 11.33 2.87
N VAL A 264 18.33 10.41 1.92
CA VAL A 264 17.64 9.11 2.00
C VAL A 264 18.63 8.01 2.32
N VAL A 265 18.30 7.16 3.28
CA VAL A 265 19.02 5.93 3.61
C VAL A 265 18.05 4.79 3.82
N THR A 266 18.45 3.59 3.39
CA THR A 266 17.68 2.37 3.60
C THR A 266 17.92 1.82 5.00
N LEU A 267 16.86 1.47 5.72
CA LEU A 267 16.95 0.79 7.01
C LEU A 267 17.41 -0.65 6.79
N PRO A 268 18.56 -1.06 7.34
CA PRO A 268 19.00 -2.46 7.24
C PRO A 268 18.08 -3.35 8.07
N MET A 269 17.34 -4.25 7.42
CA MET A 269 16.39 -5.13 8.09
C MET A 269 17.09 -6.39 8.62
N ARG A 270 16.92 -6.66 9.92
CA ARG A 270 17.51 -7.79 10.63
C ARG A 270 16.43 -8.63 11.28
N PRO A 271 16.17 -9.86 10.80
CA PRO A 271 15.16 -10.72 11.41
C PRO A 271 15.56 -11.12 12.82
N ASP A 272 14.58 -11.21 13.72
CA ASP A 272 14.76 -11.76 15.06
C ASP A 272 15.10 -13.27 15.00
N LEU A 273 14.49 -13.99 14.06
CA LEU A 273 14.75 -15.39 13.78
C LEU A 273 15.32 -15.56 12.35
N PRO A 274 16.43 -16.28 12.16
CA PRO A 274 17.08 -16.46 10.85
C PRO A 274 16.18 -17.07 9.77
N THR A 275 15.14 -17.81 10.18
CA THR A 275 14.20 -18.48 9.27
C THR A 275 13.09 -17.55 8.75
N GLN A 276 13.00 -16.32 9.27
CA GLN A 276 11.97 -15.36 8.85
C GLN A 276 12.46 -14.56 7.64
N ALA A 277 11.67 -14.58 6.56
CA ALA A 277 11.88 -13.70 5.42
C ALA A 277 11.62 -12.24 5.82
N GLY A 278 12.45 -11.31 5.35
CA GLY A 278 12.30 -9.86 5.55
C GLY A 278 10.94 -9.32 5.10
N PRO A 279 10.70 -8.03 5.29
CA PRO A 279 9.44 -7.41 4.87
C PRO A 279 9.27 -7.58 3.37
N ARG A 280 8.05 -7.98 2.98
CA ARG A 280 7.67 -8.11 1.57
C ARG A 280 6.55 -7.14 1.27
N ARG A 281 6.81 -6.24 0.34
CA ARG A 281 5.84 -5.20 -0.05
C ARG A 281 5.31 -4.43 1.15
N PRO A 282 6.17 -3.72 1.92
CA PRO A 282 5.71 -2.88 3.01
C PRO A 282 4.73 -1.85 2.45
N LEU A 283 3.54 -1.77 3.05
CA LEU A 283 2.43 -0.97 2.54
C LEU A 283 2.12 0.22 3.43
N SER A 284 2.03 0.00 4.72
CA SER A 284 1.64 0.99 5.72
C SER A 284 2.64 1.07 6.84
N LEU A 285 2.76 2.26 7.45
CA LEU A 285 3.65 2.55 8.57
C LEU A 285 2.89 3.26 9.69
N ALA A 286 3.21 2.91 10.93
CA ALA A 286 2.90 3.73 12.09
C ALA A 286 4.14 3.88 12.95
N LEU A 287 4.39 5.11 13.40
CA LEU A 287 5.53 5.45 14.25
C LEU A 287 5.10 5.46 15.71
N THR A 288 5.88 4.83 16.57
CA THR A 288 5.69 4.91 18.02
C THR A 288 6.36 6.17 18.57
N HIS A 289 5.98 6.57 19.78
CA HIS A 289 6.57 7.73 20.45
C HIS A 289 8.09 7.61 20.63
N ASP A 290 8.60 6.40 20.90
CA ASP A 290 10.02 6.09 21.02
C ASP A 290 10.73 5.89 19.67
N GLY A 291 10.01 6.11 18.56
CA GLY A 291 10.50 6.10 17.18
C GLY A 291 10.76 4.72 16.61
N ASN A 292 10.19 3.68 17.17
CA ASN A 292 10.07 2.39 16.51
C ASN A 292 8.89 2.41 15.54
N LEU A 293 8.85 1.43 14.63
CA LEU A 293 7.83 1.35 13.59
C LEU A 293 6.96 0.11 13.77
N TYR A 294 5.70 0.25 13.39
CA TYR A 294 4.89 -0.87 12.95
C TYR A 294 4.73 -0.80 11.45
N VAL A 295 4.86 -1.94 10.78
CA VAL A 295 4.84 -2.08 9.32
C VAL A 295 3.79 -3.10 8.93
N GLY A 296 2.86 -2.72 8.05
CA GLY A 296 1.91 -3.61 7.43
C GLY A 296 2.35 -4.04 6.04
N GLU A 297 2.15 -5.31 5.70
CA GLU A 297 2.51 -5.87 4.39
C GLU A 297 1.30 -6.02 3.46
N LEU A 298 1.56 -5.86 2.16
CA LEU A 298 0.52 -5.91 1.12
C LEU A 298 -0.03 -7.31 0.89
N PHE A 299 0.84 -8.32 0.74
CA PHE A 299 0.42 -9.65 0.29
C PHE A 299 0.26 -10.68 1.41
N THR A 300 1.03 -10.54 2.47
CA THR A 300 0.95 -11.46 3.60
C THR A 300 -0.02 -10.99 4.68
N GLY A 301 -0.40 -9.70 4.62
CA GLY A 301 -1.19 -9.04 5.65
C GLY A 301 -0.51 -8.96 7.02
N ARG A 302 0.76 -9.40 7.15
CA ARG A 302 1.48 -9.35 8.43
C ARG A 302 1.59 -7.93 8.95
N VAL A 303 1.52 -7.80 10.25
CA VAL A 303 1.88 -6.58 10.97
C VAL A 303 3.15 -6.87 11.77
N MET A 304 4.20 -6.10 11.52
CA MET A 304 5.52 -6.27 12.14
C MET A 304 5.85 -5.09 13.03
N GLN A 305 6.54 -5.35 14.14
CA GLN A 305 7.27 -4.36 14.92
C GLN A 305 8.69 -4.27 14.36
N VAL A 306 9.15 -3.07 14.08
CA VAL A 306 10.49 -2.80 13.52
C VAL A 306 11.18 -1.76 14.40
N MET A 307 12.32 -2.12 14.95
CA MET A 307 13.13 -1.24 15.78
C MET A 307 13.96 -0.29 14.92
N ARG A 308 14.43 0.81 15.51
CA ARG A 308 15.30 1.80 14.83
C ARG A 308 16.59 1.21 14.28
N ASP A 309 17.09 0.12 14.87
CA ASP A 309 18.28 -0.60 14.42
C ASP A 309 18.01 -1.64 13.33
N GLY A 310 16.74 -1.75 12.90
CA GLY A 310 16.29 -2.66 11.86
C GLY A 310 15.95 -4.08 12.34
N ARG A 311 16.07 -4.41 13.64
CA ARG A 311 15.50 -5.66 14.16
C ARG A 311 13.99 -5.63 14.00
N TRP A 312 13.40 -6.76 13.62
CA TRP A 312 11.98 -6.85 13.42
C TRP A 312 11.40 -8.18 13.92
N HIS A 313 10.14 -8.11 14.34
CA HIS A 313 9.34 -9.24 14.80
C HIS A 313 7.92 -9.17 14.26
N ALA A 314 7.35 -10.31 13.85
CA ALA A 314 5.96 -10.35 13.37
C ALA A 314 5.00 -10.43 14.57
N LEU A 315 4.06 -9.49 14.64
CA LEU A 315 3.06 -9.42 15.72
C LEU A 315 1.74 -10.07 15.37
N ALA A 316 1.31 -9.98 14.12
CA ALA A 316 0.06 -10.57 13.66
C ALA A 316 0.16 -11.05 12.20
N GLY A 317 -0.72 -11.96 11.80
CA GLY A 317 -0.78 -12.48 10.43
C GLY A 317 0.26 -13.58 10.12
N HIS A 318 1.01 -14.06 11.09
CA HIS A 318 2.05 -15.07 10.91
C HIS A 318 1.70 -16.42 11.53
N LEU A 319 0.72 -16.48 12.43
CA LEU A 319 0.30 -17.71 13.08
C LEU A 319 -0.75 -18.46 12.27
N PRO A 320 -0.78 -19.81 12.32
CA PRO A 320 -1.86 -20.59 11.73
C PRO A 320 -3.23 -20.11 12.25
N GLY A 321 -4.19 -19.90 11.35
CA GLY A 321 -5.53 -19.41 11.69
C GLY A 321 -5.63 -17.90 11.95
N GLN A 322 -4.53 -17.15 11.88
CA GLN A 322 -4.51 -15.67 11.97
C GLN A 322 -4.15 -15.00 10.66
N ARG A 323 -4.42 -15.63 9.53
CA ARG A 323 -4.06 -15.05 8.24
C ARG A 323 -4.88 -13.80 7.98
N LEU A 324 -4.18 -12.67 7.88
CA LEU A 324 -4.71 -11.38 7.46
C LEU A 324 -4.60 -11.25 5.94
N SER A 325 -5.41 -10.38 5.36
CA SER A 325 -5.42 -10.19 3.91
C SER A 325 -4.49 -9.04 3.49
N ARG A 326 -4.72 -7.84 4.04
CA ARG A 326 -3.97 -6.63 3.67
C ARG A 326 -3.98 -5.61 4.81
N ALA A 327 -2.88 -5.46 5.52
CA ALA A 327 -2.71 -4.43 6.55
C ALA A 327 -2.47 -3.06 5.88
N ALA A 328 -3.57 -2.42 5.43
CA ALA A 328 -3.52 -1.25 4.54
C ALA A 328 -3.25 0.06 5.27
N GLY A 329 -3.71 0.21 6.49
CA GLY A 329 -3.47 1.37 7.35
C GLY A 329 -3.12 0.94 8.76
N LEU A 330 -2.21 1.66 9.40
CA LEU A 330 -1.74 1.43 10.78
C LEU A 330 -1.80 2.72 11.58
N ALA A 331 -2.17 2.61 12.85
CA ALA A 331 -2.07 3.70 13.82
C ALA A 331 -1.77 3.14 15.22
N VAL A 332 -1.07 3.91 16.05
CA VAL A 332 -0.77 3.55 17.44
C VAL A 332 -1.50 4.50 18.36
N ASP A 333 -2.20 3.96 19.37
CA ASP A 333 -2.85 4.79 20.40
C ASP A 333 -1.89 5.13 21.56
N ALA A 334 -2.34 6.01 22.46
CA ALA A 334 -1.54 6.44 23.61
C ALA A 334 -1.18 5.30 24.59
N ALA A 335 -1.89 4.17 24.54
CA ALA A 335 -1.59 2.99 25.34
C ALA A 335 -0.62 2.02 24.64
N GLY A 336 -0.18 2.34 23.41
CA GLY A 336 0.71 1.50 22.61
C GLY A 336 0.01 0.39 21.84
N HIS A 337 -1.33 0.35 21.80
CA HIS A 337 -2.04 -0.62 20.98
C HIS A 337 -1.93 -0.22 19.50
N VAL A 338 -1.81 -1.23 18.65
CA VAL A 338 -1.77 -1.05 17.20
C VAL A 338 -3.15 -1.28 16.61
N HIS A 339 -3.70 -0.25 15.98
CA HIS A 339 -4.95 -0.32 15.23
C HIS A 339 -4.63 -0.43 13.75
N PHE A 340 -5.35 -1.30 13.03
CA PHE A 340 -5.12 -1.43 11.61
C PHE A 340 -6.40 -1.81 10.85
N THR A 341 -6.41 -1.46 9.58
CA THR A 341 -7.42 -1.88 8.62
C THR A 341 -6.92 -3.09 7.86
N ASP A 342 -7.72 -4.15 7.81
CA ASP A 342 -7.52 -5.26 6.88
C ASP A 342 -8.44 -5.06 5.68
N ALA A 343 -7.90 -4.42 4.65
CA ALA A 343 -8.68 -3.97 3.50
C ALA A 343 -9.33 -5.12 2.71
N GLY A 344 -8.67 -6.28 2.64
CA GLY A 344 -9.21 -7.42 1.91
C GLY A 344 -10.23 -8.23 2.71
N SER A 345 -10.33 -8.04 4.03
CA SER A 345 -11.36 -8.66 4.87
C SER A 345 -12.45 -7.69 5.32
N HIS A 346 -12.38 -6.41 4.88
CA HIS A 346 -13.35 -5.36 5.20
C HIS A 346 -13.50 -5.11 6.71
N ARG A 347 -12.39 -5.19 7.47
CA ARG A 347 -12.37 -5.13 8.93
C ARG A 347 -11.38 -4.13 9.48
N VAL A 348 -11.68 -3.68 10.70
CA VAL A 348 -10.77 -2.89 11.54
C VAL A 348 -10.40 -3.72 12.75
N HIS A 349 -9.12 -3.86 13.01
CA HIS A 349 -8.55 -4.67 14.08
C HIS A 349 -7.72 -3.84 15.06
N ARG A 350 -7.48 -4.41 16.23
CA ARG A 350 -6.55 -3.92 17.24
C ARG A 350 -5.63 -5.05 17.69
N ILE A 351 -4.34 -4.76 17.77
CA ILE A 351 -3.34 -5.61 18.43
C ILE A 351 -3.03 -4.99 19.79
N SER A 352 -3.11 -5.77 20.85
CA SER A 352 -2.77 -5.39 22.22
C SER A 352 -1.86 -6.44 22.86
N ALA A 353 -1.12 -6.06 23.90
CA ALA A 353 -0.33 -7.05 24.64
C ALA A 353 -1.25 -8.08 25.27
N LEU A 354 -0.86 -9.36 25.16
CA LEU A 354 -1.54 -10.44 25.85
C LEU A 354 -1.18 -10.39 27.33
N ALA A 355 -2.18 -10.40 28.20
CA ALA A 355 -1.93 -10.43 29.64
C ALA A 355 -1.22 -11.74 30.04
N VAL A 356 -0.26 -11.64 30.95
CA VAL A 356 0.52 -12.79 31.43
C VAL A 356 -0.46 -13.82 32.02
N GLY A 357 -0.32 -15.08 31.58
CA GLY A 357 -1.15 -16.20 32.05
C GLY A 357 -2.50 -16.36 31.32
N THR A 358 -2.78 -15.54 30.31
CA THR A 358 -3.98 -15.69 29.47
C THR A 358 -3.66 -16.44 28.18
N ALA A 359 -4.56 -17.30 27.74
CA ALA A 359 -4.46 -17.92 26.41
C ALA A 359 -4.94 -16.94 25.33
N PRO A 360 -4.32 -16.92 24.14
CA PRO A 360 -4.82 -16.12 23.02
C PRO A 360 -6.24 -16.54 22.65
N VAL A 361 -7.14 -15.57 22.51
CA VAL A 361 -8.47 -15.82 21.97
C VAL A 361 -8.37 -15.83 20.44
N ALA A 362 -8.99 -16.79 19.78
CA ALA A 362 -9.05 -16.85 18.33
C ALA A 362 -9.71 -15.58 17.78
N ALA A 363 -9.00 -14.84 16.94
CA ALA A 363 -9.55 -13.64 16.30
C ALA A 363 -10.36 -14.04 15.06
N THR A 364 -11.44 -13.32 14.80
CA THR A 364 -12.14 -13.41 13.52
C THR A 364 -11.30 -12.68 12.47
N VAL A 365 -10.75 -13.45 11.54
CA VAL A 365 -9.88 -12.94 10.45
C VAL A 365 -10.41 -13.43 9.10
N GLY A 366 -9.98 -12.74 8.04
CA GLY A 366 -10.40 -13.04 6.67
C GLY A 366 -11.77 -12.45 6.29
N PRO A 367 -12.12 -12.50 5.01
CA PRO A 367 -13.44 -12.09 4.53
C PRO A 367 -14.52 -13.03 5.05
N SER A 368 -15.74 -12.53 5.15
CA SER A 368 -16.90 -13.36 5.46
C SER A 368 -17.18 -14.33 4.31
N LYS A 369 -17.64 -15.53 4.65
CA LYS A 369 -18.19 -16.45 3.64
C LYS A 369 -19.43 -15.89 2.94
N ASP A 370 -20.11 -14.95 3.58
CA ASP A 370 -21.31 -14.29 3.08
C ASP A 370 -20.98 -13.03 2.24
N ASP A 371 -19.67 -12.74 2.04
CA ASP A 371 -19.24 -11.67 1.15
C ASP A 371 -19.66 -11.99 -0.29
N PRO A 372 -20.52 -11.16 -0.93
CA PRO A 372 -21.08 -11.52 -2.23
C PRO A 372 -19.99 -11.56 -3.30
N LEU A 373 -20.08 -12.54 -4.17
CA LEU A 373 -19.28 -12.56 -5.39
C LEU A 373 -19.76 -11.42 -6.32
N PRO A 374 -18.89 -10.92 -7.21
CA PRO A 374 -19.30 -9.97 -8.22
C PRO A 374 -20.49 -10.51 -9.01
N VAL A 375 -21.54 -9.71 -9.13
CA VAL A 375 -22.65 -10.06 -10.00
C VAL A 375 -22.18 -9.92 -11.44
N THR A 376 -22.03 -11.03 -12.14
CA THR A 376 -21.69 -11.06 -13.57
C THR A 376 -22.82 -11.75 -14.32
N ALA A 377 -23.03 -11.37 -15.58
CA ALA A 377 -24.00 -12.03 -16.47
C ALA A 377 -23.45 -13.31 -17.10
N GLY A 378 -22.56 -14.04 -16.39
CA GLY A 378 -21.92 -15.25 -16.91
C GLY A 378 -20.97 -14.96 -18.07
N ARG A 379 -20.08 -13.98 -17.91
CA ARG A 379 -19.13 -13.57 -18.97
C ARG A 379 -17.80 -14.31 -18.84
N TRP A 380 -17.24 -14.67 -19.97
CA TRP A 380 -15.87 -15.19 -20.06
C TRP A 380 -14.84 -14.07 -20.22
N PRO A 381 -13.58 -14.28 -19.81
CA PRO A 381 -12.51 -13.30 -20.00
C PRO A 381 -11.98 -13.25 -21.45
N LEU A 382 -12.58 -13.99 -22.36
CA LEU A 382 -12.22 -14.07 -23.79
C LEU A 382 -13.44 -13.85 -24.67
N GLN A 383 -13.21 -13.48 -25.94
CA GLN A 383 -14.30 -13.37 -26.95
C GLN A 383 -14.68 -14.75 -27.51
N PRO A 384 -15.96 -14.99 -27.79
CA PRO A 384 -17.13 -14.20 -27.37
C PRO A 384 -17.39 -14.38 -25.88
N GLN A 385 -17.67 -13.29 -25.14
CA GLN A 385 -17.83 -13.33 -23.68
C GLN A 385 -19.06 -14.12 -23.19
N ASP A 386 -20.03 -14.32 -24.04
CA ASP A 386 -21.28 -15.09 -23.83
C ASP A 386 -21.31 -16.44 -24.56
N GLY A 387 -20.18 -16.81 -25.20
CA GLY A 387 -20.04 -18.06 -25.93
C GLY A 387 -19.47 -19.20 -25.10
N TRP A 388 -19.25 -20.35 -25.76
CA TRP A 388 -18.60 -21.49 -25.15
C TRP A 388 -17.07 -21.34 -25.16
N HIS A 389 -16.41 -21.69 -24.05
CA HIS A 389 -14.96 -21.75 -23.93
C HIS A 389 -14.51 -23.05 -23.28
N GLU A 390 -13.39 -23.59 -23.74
CA GLU A 390 -12.78 -24.79 -23.16
C GLU A 390 -12.11 -24.43 -21.83
N VAL A 391 -12.53 -25.10 -20.75
CA VAL A 391 -11.89 -25.05 -19.44
C VAL A 391 -10.84 -26.14 -19.38
N VAL A 392 -9.57 -25.76 -19.21
CA VAL A 392 -8.42 -26.67 -19.18
C VAL A 392 -7.85 -26.89 -17.78
N GLY A 393 -8.41 -26.23 -16.77
CA GLY A 393 -8.07 -26.43 -15.37
C GLY A 393 -9.10 -25.84 -14.43
N THR A 394 -9.38 -26.53 -13.32
CA THR A 394 -10.41 -26.17 -12.35
C THR A 394 -9.84 -25.92 -10.95
N LEU A 395 -10.57 -25.18 -10.11
CA LEU A 395 -10.22 -24.93 -8.71
C LEU A 395 -10.09 -26.27 -7.94
N GLY A 396 -9.01 -26.40 -7.17
CA GLY A 396 -8.76 -27.56 -6.33
C GLY A 396 -8.12 -28.75 -7.06
N GLU A 397 -7.88 -28.65 -8.35
CA GLU A 397 -7.08 -29.63 -9.09
C GLU A 397 -5.67 -29.69 -8.51
N VAL A 398 -5.17 -30.91 -8.24
CA VAL A 398 -3.79 -31.11 -7.77
C VAL A 398 -2.86 -31.04 -8.98
N ARG A 399 -1.97 -30.06 -8.99
CA ARG A 399 -0.94 -29.91 -10.02
C ARG A 399 0.43 -30.24 -9.46
N GLY A 400 1.21 -31.02 -10.17
CA GLY A 400 2.58 -31.38 -9.88
C GLY A 400 3.44 -31.31 -11.13
N ASP A 401 4.74 -31.20 -10.94
CA ASP A 401 5.72 -31.26 -12.00
C ASP A 401 6.03 -32.72 -12.35
N TYR A 402 5.99 -33.06 -13.64
CA TYR A 402 6.34 -34.40 -14.16
C TYR A 402 7.82 -34.76 -13.99
N GLN A 403 8.69 -33.82 -13.59
CA GLN A 403 10.12 -34.01 -13.44
C GLN A 403 10.56 -34.28 -11.98
N GLY A 404 9.62 -34.48 -11.05
CA GLY A 404 9.92 -34.91 -9.68
C GLY A 404 10.30 -33.80 -8.70
N GLU A 405 10.34 -32.55 -9.09
CA GLU A 405 10.48 -31.38 -8.22
C GLU A 405 9.11 -30.86 -7.72
N SER A 406 8.16 -31.76 -7.56
CA SER A 406 6.77 -31.41 -7.34
C SER A 406 6.55 -30.74 -5.99
N ARG A 407 6.28 -29.48 -6.05
CA ARG A 407 5.46 -28.82 -5.02
C ARG A 407 4.00 -29.04 -5.42
N HIS A 408 3.42 -30.16 -5.02
CA HIS A 408 2.00 -30.38 -5.19
C HIS A 408 1.24 -29.20 -4.60
N HIS A 409 0.50 -28.48 -5.41
CA HIS A 409 -0.32 -27.37 -4.98
C HIS A 409 -1.73 -27.53 -5.58
N LEU A 410 -2.71 -27.05 -4.84
CA LEU A 410 -4.06 -26.96 -5.35
C LEU A 410 -4.15 -25.79 -6.33
N HIS A 411 -4.74 -26.02 -7.48
CA HIS A 411 -5.02 -24.99 -8.48
C HIS A 411 -5.98 -23.95 -7.88
N GLY A 412 -5.62 -22.67 -7.95
CA GLY A 412 -6.30 -21.59 -7.24
C GLY A 412 -7.38 -20.86 -8.04
N GLY A 413 -7.77 -21.38 -9.21
CA GLY A 413 -8.72 -20.69 -10.08
C GLY A 413 -9.21 -21.54 -11.24
N LEU A 414 -9.63 -20.85 -12.30
CA LEU A 414 -10.15 -21.43 -13.53
C LEU A 414 -9.21 -21.10 -14.68
N ASP A 415 -8.72 -22.12 -15.41
CA ASP A 415 -7.95 -21.94 -16.64
C ASP A 415 -8.87 -22.08 -17.85
N ILE A 416 -8.88 -21.06 -18.68
CA ILE A 416 -9.68 -20.96 -19.91
C ILE A 416 -8.72 -20.95 -21.08
N ARG A 417 -8.85 -21.91 -22.01
CA ARG A 417 -8.05 -21.98 -23.24
C ARG A 417 -8.25 -20.74 -24.08
N GLY A 418 -7.16 -20.19 -24.59
CA GLY A 418 -7.17 -19.05 -25.50
C GLY A 418 -5.90 -18.99 -26.33
N ASP A 419 -6.04 -18.53 -27.56
CA ASP A 419 -4.89 -18.37 -28.46
C ASP A 419 -3.92 -17.32 -27.93
N VAL A 420 -2.62 -17.54 -28.13
CA VAL A 420 -1.59 -16.55 -27.79
C VAL A 420 -1.88 -15.26 -28.55
N GLY A 421 -2.01 -14.17 -27.79
CA GLY A 421 -2.34 -12.84 -28.33
C GLY A 421 -3.83 -12.53 -28.35
N ALA A 422 -4.72 -13.48 -28.01
CA ALA A 422 -6.14 -13.18 -27.81
C ALA A 422 -6.33 -12.15 -26.69
N THR A 423 -7.26 -11.22 -26.86
CA THR A 423 -7.54 -10.16 -25.87
C THR A 423 -8.22 -10.74 -24.65
N VAL A 424 -7.66 -10.45 -23.47
CA VAL A 424 -8.26 -10.74 -22.17
C VAL A 424 -9.15 -9.57 -21.75
N LEU A 425 -10.40 -9.87 -21.40
CA LEU A 425 -11.43 -8.89 -21.09
C LEU A 425 -11.86 -8.98 -19.63
N ALA A 426 -12.24 -7.85 -19.05
CA ALA A 426 -12.88 -7.81 -17.76
C ALA A 426 -14.24 -8.54 -17.80
N ILE A 427 -14.48 -9.48 -16.88
CA ILE A 427 -15.76 -10.21 -16.81
C ILE A 427 -16.82 -9.46 -16.00
N ALA A 428 -16.42 -8.50 -15.18
CA ALA A 428 -17.28 -7.67 -14.35
C ALA A 428 -16.70 -6.26 -14.22
N ASP A 429 -17.54 -5.33 -13.85
CA ASP A 429 -17.10 -4.01 -13.42
C ASP A 429 -16.19 -4.13 -12.19
N GLY A 430 -15.08 -3.41 -12.20
CA GLY A 430 -14.13 -3.47 -11.10
C GLY A 430 -13.27 -2.23 -10.98
N LYS A 431 -12.76 -2.03 -9.77
CA LYS A 431 -11.87 -0.93 -9.41
C LYS A 431 -10.55 -1.50 -8.89
N VAL A 432 -9.44 -0.98 -9.36
CA VAL A 432 -8.12 -1.38 -8.88
C VAL A 432 -7.92 -0.92 -7.44
N SER A 433 -7.79 -1.86 -6.52
CA SER A 433 -7.63 -1.59 -5.08
C SER A 433 -6.17 -1.63 -4.61
N SER A 434 -5.28 -2.30 -5.33
CA SER A 434 -3.86 -2.43 -4.98
C SER A 434 -2.99 -1.34 -5.63
N PRO A 435 -2.02 -0.74 -4.92
CA PRO A 435 -1.01 0.13 -5.53
C PRO A 435 -0.03 -0.62 -6.44
N SER A 436 -0.01 -1.96 -6.36
CA SER A 436 0.79 -2.87 -7.16
C SER A 436 -0.10 -3.94 -7.79
N ALA A 437 -1.11 -3.50 -8.55
CA ALA A 437 -2.13 -4.37 -9.12
C ALA A 437 -1.61 -5.28 -10.23
N ALA A 438 -0.57 -4.86 -10.97
CA ALA A 438 0.09 -5.66 -12.00
C ALA A 438 1.42 -6.23 -11.47
N TRP A 439 1.71 -7.48 -11.81
CA TRP A 439 2.91 -8.22 -11.37
C TRP A 439 3.54 -9.05 -12.47
N ASN A 440 4.78 -9.52 -12.24
CA ASN A 440 5.55 -10.44 -13.08
C ASN A 440 5.62 -10.02 -14.55
N PHE A 441 5.94 -8.74 -14.80
CA PHE A 441 6.06 -8.16 -16.13
C PHE A 441 6.86 -9.07 -17.09
N ASP A 442 6.30 -9.34 -18.25
CA ASP A 442 6.82 -10.20 -19.31
C ASP A 442 7.09 -11.67 -18.89
N GLY A 443 6.66 -12.06 -17.69
CA GLY A 443 6.73 -13.44 -17.20
C GLY A 443 5.51 -14.29 -17.58
N LEU A 444 5.66 -15.61 -17.42
CA LEU A 444 4.55 -16.55 -17.68
C LEU A 444 3.33 -16.31 -16.78
N SER A 445 3.57 -15.90 -15.53
CA SER A 445 2.54 -15.59 -14.55
C SER A 445 2.29 -14.09 -14.41
N GLU A 446 2.51 -13.33 -15.49
CA GLU A 446 2.12 -11.92 -15.51
C GLU A 446 0.61 -11.80 -15.37
N GLY A 447 0.16 -10.87 -14.48
CA GLY A 447 -1.24 -10.73 -14.16
C GLY A 447 -1.64 -9.37 -13.63
N LEU A 448 -2.96 -9.19 -13.50
CA LEU A 448 -3.61 -7.96 -13.04
C LEU A 448 -4.77 -8.28 -12.10
N SER A 449 -4.85 -7.58 -10.96
CA SER A 449 -6.00 -7.60 -10.07
C SER A 449 -6.95 -6.43 -10.36
N VAL A 450 -8.23 -6.74 -10.58
CA VAL A 450 -9.30 -5.75 -10.75
C VAL A 450 -10.46 -6.12 -9.81
N GLY A 451 -10.70 -5.28 -8.80
CA GLY A 451 -11.64 -5.64 -7.73
C GLY A 451 -11.20 -6.91 -7.00
N PRO A 452 -12.09 -7.90 -6.84
CA PRO A 452 -11.76 -9.20 -6.24
C PRO A 452 -11.22 -10.23 -7.25
N LEU A 453 -11.04 -9.85 -8.51
CA LEU A 453 -10.66 -10.76 -9.59
C LEU A 453 -9.18 -10.62 -9.93
N ASP A 454 -8.50 -11.76 -10.07
CA ASP A 454 -7.14 -11.88 -10.57
C ASP A 454 -7.14 -12.52 -11.95
N TYR A 455 -6.58 -11.84 -12.93
CA TYR A 455 -6.39 -12.28 -14.32
C TYR A 455 -4.91 -12.57 -14.53
N ILE A 456 -4.54 -13.78 -14.89
CA ILE A 456 -3.15 -14.25 -14.97
C ILE A 456 -2.88 -14.88 -16.35
N HIS A 457 -1.62 -15.08 -16.67
CA HIS A 457 -1.11 -15.61 -17.95
C HIS A 457 -1.36 -14.69 -19.13
N MET A 458 -1.25 -13.37 -18.90
CA MET A 458 -1.44 -12.39 -19.96
C MET A 458 -0.30 -11.36 -20.01
N ARG A 459 -0.19 -10.61 -21.11
CA ARG A 459 0.58 -9.37 -21.18
C ARG A 459 -0.33 -8.24 -20.75
N VAL A 460 -0.19 -7.77 -19.53
CA VAL A 460 -1.06 -6.75 -18.93
C VAL A 460 -0.97 -5.45 -19.73
N GLY A 461 -2.13 -4.92 -20.16
CA GLY A 461 -2.27 -3.63 -20.82
C GLY A 461 -1.59 -3.49 -22.16
N ARG A 462 -1.15 -4.60 -22.78
CA ARG A 462 -0.34 -4.58 -24.00
C ARG A 462 -0.88 -5.51 -25.07
N THR A 463 -0.67 -5.10 -26.33
CA THR A 463 -0.85 -5.96 -27.51
C THR A 463 0.26 -7.03 -27.56
N PRO A 464 0.15 -8.05 -28.43
CA PRO A 464 1.25 -8.99 -28.67
C PRO A 464 2.56 -8.34 -29.16
N ARG A 465 2.48 -7.14 -29.76
CA ARG A 465 3.65 -6.36 -30.21
C ARG A 465 4.27 -5.49 -29.11
N GLY A 466 3.61 -5.40 -27.94
CA GLY A 466 4.08 -4.60 -26.82
C GLY A 466 3.48 -3.18 -26.72
N ASP A 467 2.66 -2.77 -27.69
CA ASP A 467 1.99 -1.45 -27.66
C ASP A 467 0.94 -1.42 -26.54
N LEU A 468 0.78 -0.27 -25.88
CA LEU A 468 -0.24 -0.09 -24.85
C LEU A 468 -1.66 -0.15 -25.45
N LEU A 469 -2.55 -0.92 -24.82
CA LEU A 469 -3.97 -1.00 -25.18
C LEU A 469 -4.71 0.31 -24.85
N ASP A 470 -4.40 0.90 -23.71
CA ASP A 470 -5.01 2.14 -23.23
C ASP A 470 -3.99 2.94 -22.37
N PRO A 471 -3.33 3.95 -22.95
CA PRO A 471 -2.35 4.76 -22.22
C PRO A 471 -2.93 5.58 -21.04
N ALA A 472 -4.25 5.78 -20.98
CA ALA A 472 -4.88 6.45 -19.84
C ALA A 472 -4.93 5.56 -18.60
N ARG A 473 -5.03 4.25 -18.77
CA ARG A 473 -5.13 3.24 -17.71
C ARG A 473 -3.82 2.52 -17.44
N PHE A 474 -3.00 2.28 -18.47
CA PHE A 474 -1.75 1.53 -18.40
C PHE A 474 -0.55 2.44 -18.67
N GLN A 475 0.45 2.36 -17.82
CA GLN A 475 1.71 3.08 -17.98
C GLN A 475 2.85 2.08 -18.09
N LEU A 476 3.56 2.07 -19.22
CA LEU A 476 4.79 1.31 -19.38
C LEU A 476 5.95 2.10 -18.77
N LEU A 477 6.67 1.47 -17.86
CA LEU A 477 7.85 2.04 -17.22
C LEU A 477 9.11 1.36 -17.76
N HIS A 478 10.16 2.15 -17.91
CA HIS A 478 11.45 1.71 -18.39
C HIS A 478 12.46 1.72 -17.25
N ASP A 479 13.48 0.89 -17.34
CA ASP A 479 14.63 0.92 -16.46
C ASP A 479 15.64 2.02 -16.86
N LEU A 480 16.78 2.06 -16.18
CA LEU A 480 17.83 3.03 -16.45
C LEU A 480 18.52 2.86 -17.82
N SER A 481 18.38 1.67 -18.43
CA SER A 481 18.89 1.37 -19.76
C SER A 481 17.91 1.76 -20.87
N GLY A 482 16.68 2.15 -20.47
CA GLY A 482 15.58 2.48 -21.40
C GLY A 482 14.74 1.27 -21.82
N ASP A 483 15.00 0.09 -21.25
CA ASP A 483 14.24 -1.11 -21.55
C ASP A 483 12.92 -1.17 -20.77
N PRO A 484 11.83 -1.67 -21.37
CA PRO A 484 10.58 -1.90 -20.67
C PRO A 484 10.78 -2.82 -19.47
N SER A 485 10.43 -2.35 -18.28
CA SER A 485 10.69 -3.07 -17.03
C SER A 485 9.43 -3.40 -16.25
N ARG A 486 8.34 -2.67 -16.50
CA ARG A 486 7.12 -2.80 -15.70
C ARG A 486 5.93 -2.14 -16.36
N ILE A 487 4.75 -2.73 -16.16
CA ILE A 487 3.47 -2.08 -16.40
C ILE A 487 2.89 -1.58 -15.08
N ARG A 488 2.30 -0.40 -15.08
CA ARG A 488 1.68 0.23 -13.92
C ARG A 488 0.21 0.50 -14.21
N VAL A 489 -0.66 0.15 -13.25
CA VAL A 489 -2.07 0.52 -13.21
C VAL A 489 -2.32 1.21 -11.88
N ARG A 490 -2.88 2.43 -11.91
CA ARG A 490 -3.09 3.21 -10.68
C ARG A 490 -4.23 2.66 -9.85
N ARG A 491 -4.07 2.71 -8.52
CA ARG A 491 -5.17 2.48 -7.59
C ARG A 491 -6.31 3.46 -7.89
N GLY A 492 -7.54 2.97 -7.89
CA GLY A 492 -8.72 3.74 -8.28
C GLY A 492 -9.10 3.64 -9.74
N THR A 493 -8.22 3.10 -10.63
CA THR A 493 -8.57 2.87 -12.04
C THR A 493 -9.76 1.91 -12.13
N ARG A 494 -10.74 2.26 -12.95
CA ARG A 494 -11.94 1.45 -13.20
C ARG A 494 -11.86 0.73 -14.55
N PHE A 495 -12.36 -0.49 -14.54
CA PHE A 495 -12.64 -1.28 -15.72
C PHE A 495 -14.12 -1.68 -15.70
N ALA A 496 -14.79 -1.48 -16.82
CA ALA A 496 -16.14 -2.02 -17.05
C ALA A 496 -16.04 -3.44 -17.61
N ALA A 497 -17.08 -4.23 -17.42
CA ALA A 497 -17.21 -5.52 -18.08
C ALA A 497 -17.07 -5.37 -19.61
N GLY A 498 -16.16 -6.15 -20.22
CA GLY A 498 -15.81 -6.06 -21.63
C GLY A 498 -14.60 -5.17 -21.94
N ASP A 499 -14.07 -4.41 -20.98
CA ASP A 499 -12.85 -3.64 -21.17
C ASP A 499 -11.63 -4.57 -21.36
N ALA A 500 -10.73 -4.20 -22.27
CA ALA A 500 -9.50 -4.94 -22.52
C ALA A 500 -8.49 -4.76 -21.37
N LEU A 501 -8.02 -5.88 -20.81
CA LEU A 501 -7.06 -5.92 -19.73
C LEU A 501 -5.65 -6.25 -20.18
N GLY A 502 -5.51 -6.98 -21.29
CA GLY A 502 -4.24 -7.46 -21.82
C GLY A 502 -4.43 -8.44 -22.96
N THR A 503 -3.39 -9.20 -23.26
CA THR A 503 -3.43 -10.28 -24.26
C THR A 503 -2.82 -11.56 -23.71
N ILE A 504 -3.39 -12.72 -24.04
CA ILE A 504 -2.88 -14.05 -23.63
C ILE A 504 -1.39 -14.15 -23.98
N ASN A 505 -0.58 -14.56 -23.03
CA ASN A 505 0.85 -14.81 -23.23
C ASN A 505 1.11 -16.22 -23.78
N ARG A 506 2.36 -16.68 -23.79
CA ARG A 506 2.76 -17.99 -24.36
C ARG A 506 2.20 -19.22 -23.62
N MET A 507 1.47 -19.04 -22.51
CA MET A 507 0.78 -20.13 -21.81
C MET A 507 -0.45 -20.64 -22.56
N ALA A 508 -0.95 -19.89 -23.56
CA ALA A 508 -2.10 -20.26 -24.39
C ALA A 508 -3.39 -20.55 -23.58
N HIS A 509 -3.50 -19.97 -22.41
CA HIS A 509 -4.72 -19.94 -21.59
C HIS A 509 -4.71 -18.71 -20.67
N GLY A 510 -5.88 -18.27 -20.24
CA GLY A 510 -6.06 -17.30 -19.18
C GLY A 510 -6.44 -17.98 -17.89
N HIS A 511 -5.88 -17.56 -16.76
CA HIS A 511 -6.25 -18.00 -15.43
C HIS A 511 -7.08 -16.92 -14.72
N LEU A 512 -8.22 -17.33 -14.17
CA LEU A 512 -9.13 -16.46 -13.44
C LEU A 512 -9.34 -16.99 -12.03
N SER A 513 -9.13 -16.14 -11.01
CA SER A 513 -9.46 -16.46 -9.63
C SER A 513 -10.20 -15.31 -8.94
N ILE A 514 -10.93 -15.62 -7.87
CA ILE A 514 -11.70 -14.67 -7.07
C ILE A 514 -11.25 -14.71 -5.62
N GLY A 515 -11.12 -13.54 -5.02
CA GLY A 515 -10.82 -13.33 -3.62
C GLY A 515 -9.40 -12.87 -3.35
N PRO A 516 -9.14 -12.33 -2.15
CA PRO A 516 -7.80 -11.92 -1.77
C PRO A 516 -6.88 -13.15 -1.70
N SER A 517 -5.59 -12.93 -1.97
CA SER A 517 -4.57 -13.99 -1.96
C SER A 517 -4.68 -14.88 -0.72
N GLY A 518 -4.86 -16.18 -0.96
CA GLY A 518 -5.03 -17.20 0.08
C GLY A 518 -6.47 -17.43 0.58
N TYR A 519 -7.43 -16.69 0.04
CA TYR A 519 -8.86 -16.88 0.26
C TYR A 519 -9.60 -17.04 -1.07
N ALA A 520 -8.90 -17.49 -2.12
CA ALA A 520 -9.50 -17.66 -3.44
C ALA A 520 -10.75 -18.54 -3.38
N ARG A 521 -11.80 -18.11 -4.07
CA ARG A 521 -13.06 -18.82 -4.25
C ARG A 521 -13.17 -19.24 -5.72
N ASN A 522 -13.99 -20.24 -5.99
CA ASN A 522 -14.29 -20.61 -7.36
C ASN A 522 -14.96 -19.44 -8.10
N ALA A 523 -14.52 -19.19 -9.32
CA ALA A 523 -15.06 -18.13 -10.18
C ALA A 523 -16.37 -18.53 -10.91
N ILE A 524 -16.84 -19.79 -10.72
CA ILE A 524 -18.05 -20.33 -11.33
C ILE A 524 -19.11 -20.54 -10.27
#